data_e09ea159d952d850809d889df096766f
#
_entry.id   e09ea159d952d850809d889df096766f
#
_cell.length_a   1.000
_cell.length_b   1.000
_cell.length_c   1.000
_cell.angle_alpha   90.00
_cell.angle_beta   90.00
_cell.angle_gamma   90.00
#
_symmetry.space_group_name_H-M   'P 1'
#
loop_
_entity.id
_entity.type
_entity.pdbx_description
1 polymer ?
#
loop_
_entity_poly.entity_id
_entity_poly.type
_entity_poly.pdbx_seq_one_letter_code
_entity_poly.pdbx_strand_id
1 'polypeptide(L)'
;MAYEYLKDEDMLFSIRDEIDDPNYNDSIGQLEILARRGYFSIPQYDFKETHDEDGNPVWNCKCSIKEKDTVTNGRSSSKKDAKKQAAYDMLTFVLEEE
;
A
#
# COMPACT_ATOMS: atom_id res chain seq x y z
N MET A 1 15.07 -22.47 -8.17
CA MET A 1 14.91 -21.38 -7.20
C MET A 1 13.81 -21.70 -6.21
N ALA A 2 14.05 -21.42 -4.96
CA ALA A 2 13.09 -21.74 -3.91
C ALA A 2 11.72 -21.13 -4.12
N TYR A 3 11.70 -19.93 -4.69
CA TYR A 3 10.45 -19.19 -4.90
C TYR A 3 9.49 -19.87 -5.87
N GLU A 4 10.00 -20.68 -6.77
CA GLU A 4 9.17 -21.36 -7.75
C GLU A 4 8.22 -22.36 -7.11
N TYR A 5 8.53 -22.78 -5.91
CA TYR A 5 7.79 -23.83 -5.22
C TYR A 5 6.93 -23.32 -4.08
N LEU A 6 6.94 -22.01 -3.85
CA LEU A 6 6.11 -21.44 -2.80
C LEU A 6 4.65 -21.38 -3.25
N LYS A 7 3.78 -21.81 -2.39
CA LYS A 7 2.34 -21.71 -2.62
C LYS A 7 1.87 -20.36 -2.11
N ASP A 8 0.69 -19.96 -2.53
CA ASP A 8 0.12 -18.69 -2.11
C ASP A 8 0.04 -18.56 -0.59
N GLU A 9 -0.34 -19.62 0.09
CA GLU A 9 -0.43 -19.60 1.55
C GLU A 9 0.93 -19.44 2.21
N ASP A 10 1.97 -20.04 1.64
CA ASP A 10 3.33 -19.90 2.15
C ASP A 10 3.81 -18.47 1.97
N MET A 11 3.49 -17.87 0.83
CA MET A 11 3.83 -16.49 0.53
C MET A 11 3.15 -15.53 1.50
N LEU A 12 1.87 -15.75 1.77
CA LEU A 12 1.13 -14.91 2.70
C LEU A 12 1.71 -14.99 4.11
N PHE A 13 2.08 -16.18 4.54
CA PHE A 13 2.73 -16.38 5.82
C PHE A 13 4.03 -15.60 5.91
N SER A 14 4.83 -15.64 4.82
CA SER A 14 6.10 -14.92 4.78
C SER A 14 5.91 -13.40 4.84
N ILE A 15 4.85 -12.88 4.24
CA ILE A 15 4.54 -11.46 4.33
C ILE A 15 4.32 -11.07 5.78
N ARG A 16 3.53 -11.86 6.50
CA ARG A 16 3.25 -11.60 7.91
C ARG A 16 4.49 -11.72 8.79
N ASP A 17 5.40 -12.60 8.42
CA ASP A 17 6.67 -12.71 9.14
C ASP A 17 7.52 -11.46 8.97
N GLU A 18 7.49 -10.87 7.78
CA GLU A 18 8.30 -9.69 7.50
C GLU A 18 7.69 -8.42 8.08
N ILE A 19 6.36 -8.32 8.05
CA ILE A 19 5.65 -7.15 8.56
C ILE A 19 4.72 -7.61 9.68
N ASP A 20 5.28 -7.75 10.85
CA ASP A 20 4.54 -8.19 12.01
C ASP A 20 3.58 -7.11 12.51
N ASP A 21 4.02 -5.86 12.41
CA ASP A 21 3.25 -4.74 12.93
C ASP A 21 3.25 -3.61 11.88
N PRO A 22 2.15 -3.43 11.14
CA PRO A 22 2.09 -2.36 10.14
C PRO A 22 2.19 -1.00 10.82
N ASN A 23 3.11 -0.19 10.33
CA ASN A 23 3.39 1.13 10.87
C ASN A 23 2.84 2.20 9.93
N TYR A 24 1.87 2.97 10.41
CA TYR A 24 1.22 4.00 9.60
C TYR A 24 2.25 4.97 8.99
N ASN A 25 3.19 5.44 9.80
CA ASN A 25 4.16 6.42 9.33
C ASN A 25 5.17 5.87 8.35
N ASP A 26 5.37 4.56 8.34
CA ASP A 26 6.30 3.90 7.42
C ASP A 26 5.61 2.93 6.47
N SER A 27 4.30 3.10 6.28
CA SER A 27 3.54 2.18 5.44
C SER A 27 4.02 2.15 4.00
N ILE A 28 4.43 3.29 3.47
CA ILE A 28 4.98 3.37 2.11
C ILE A 28 6.23 2.51 2.01
N GLY A 29 7.15 2.66 2.98
CA GLY A 29 8.38 1.88 3.01
C GLY A 29 8.13 0.39 3.21
N GLN A 30 7.19 0.04 4.07
CA GLN A 30 6.87 -1.36 4.31
C GLN A 30 6.31 -2.04 3.06
N LEU A 31 5.41 -1.35 2.33
CA LEU A 31 4.91 -1.88 1.06
C LEU A 31 6.02 -2.05 0.04
N GLU A 32 6.94 -1.08 -0.01
CA GLU A 32 8.05 -1.12 -0.95
C GLU A 32 8.97 -2.30 -0.64
N ILE A 33 9.24 -2.56 0.64
CA ILE A 33 10.04 -3.71 1.04
C ILE A 33 9.42 -5.01 0.53
N LEU A 34 8.12 -5.17 0.73
CA LEU A 34 7.42 -6.37 0.27
C LEU A 34 7.48 -6.51 -1.26
N ALA A 35 7.32 -5.40 -1.96
CA ALA A 35 7.41 -5.41 -3.43
C ALA A 35 8.81 -5.80 -3.88
N ARG A 36 9.85 -5.26 -3.24
CA ARG A 36 11.24 -5.60 -3.57
C ARG A 36 11.58 -7.05 -3.27
N ARG A 37 10.88 -7.65 -2.30
CA ARG A 37 11.04 -9.06 -1.99
C ARG A 37 10.30 -9.95 -2.97
N GLY A 38 9.54 -9.38 -3.90
CA GLY A 38 8.89 -10.12 -4.95
C GLY A 38 7.49 -10.61 -4.65
N TYR A 39 6.86 -10.14 -3.58
CA TYR A 39 5.51 -10.58 -3.24
C TYR A 39 4.46 -9.99 -4.19
N PHE A 40 4.72 -8.82 -4.73
CA PHE A 40 3.85 -8.16 -5.69
C PHE A 40 4.64 -7.04 -6.37
N SER A 41 4.03 -6.46 -7.41
CA SER A 41 4.66 -5.35 -8.13
C SER A 41 4.68 -4.10 -7.25
N ILE A 42 5.60 -3.18 -7.55
CA ILE A 42 5.70 -1.94 -6.81
C ILE A 42 4.37 -1.18 -6.91
N PRO A 43 3.82 -0.73 -5.77
CA PRO A 43 2.55 -0.01 -5.79
C PRO A 43 2.60 1.25 -6.64
N GLN A 44 1.50 1.53 -7.32
CA GLN A 44 1.33 2.73 -8.12
C GLN A 44 0.50 3.73 -7.32
N TYR A 45 0.92 4.99 -7.33
CA TYR A 45 0.21 6.06 -6.62
C TYR A 45 -0.21 7.12 -7.61
N ASP A 46 -1.51 7.41 -7.64
CA ASP A 46 -2.06 8.47 -8.48
C ASP A 46 -2.59 9.57 -7.60
N PHE A 47 -2.25 10.81 -7.92
CA PHE A 47 -2.61 11.96 -7.11
C PHE A 47 -3.53 12.89 -7.87
N LYS A 48 -4.49 13.45 -7.16
CA LYS A 48 -5.36 14.47 -7.69
C LYS A 48 -5.56 15.56 -6.65
N GLU A 49 -5.28 16.80 -7.01
CA GLU A 49 -5.50 17.92 -6.13
C GLU A 49 -6.88 18.49 -6.38
N THR A 50 -7.64 18.71 -5.31
CA THR A 50 -8.93 19.38 -5.34
C THR A 50 -8.89 20.49 -4.29
N HIS A 51 -9.97 21.24 -4.16
CA HIS A 51 -10.05 22.31 -3.17
C HIS A 51 -11.38 22.18 -2.42
N ASP A 52 -11.34 22.50 -1.13
CA ASP A 52 -12.53 22.48 -0.31
C ASP A 52 -13.34 23.78 -0.50
N GLU A 53 -14.41 23.94 0.25
CA GLU A 53 -15.29 25.10 0.14
C GLU A 53 -14.57 26.41 0.46
N ASP A 54 -13.53 26.34 1.28
CA ASP A 54 -12.76 27.51 1.68
C ASP A 54 -11.59 27.79 0.74
N GLY A 55 -11.43 26.96 -0.31
CA GLY A 55 -10.36 27.11 -1.27
C GLY A 55 -9.05 26.48 -0.85
N ASN A 56 -9.04 25.73 0.24
CA ASN A 56 -7.83 25.05 0.70
C ASN A 56 -7.57 23.79 -0.14
N PRO A 57 -6.31 23.50 -0.45
CA PRO A 57 -6.00 22.32 -1.26
C PRO A 57 -6.29 21.04 -0.50
N VAL A 58 -6.83 20.06 -1.22
CA VAL A 58 -7.07 18.71 -0.70
C VAL A 58 -6.45 17.73 -1.68
N TRP A 59 -5.57 16.90 -1.17
CA TRP A 59 -4.91 15.88 -1.98
C TRP A 59 -5.63 14.55 -1.85
N ASN A 60 -5.87 13.92 -2.98
CA ASN A 60 -6.47 12.59 -3.05
C ASN A 60 -5.43 11.67 -3.69
N CYS A 61 -5.20 10.52 -3.07
CA CYS A 61 -4.23 9.55 -3.55
C CYS A 61 -4.90 8.21 -3.73
N LYS A 62 -4.65 7.56 -4.87
CA LYS A 62 -5.06 6.17 -5.09
C LYS A 62 -3.83 5.31 -5.09
N CYS A 63 -3.87 4.21 -4.35
CA CYS A 63 -2.81 3.23 -4.34
C CYS A 63 -3.33 1.95 -4.99
N SER A 64 -2.59 1.42 -5.95
CA SER A 64 -2.97 0.19 -6.63
C SER A 64 -1.75 -0.69 -6.81
N ILE A 65 -1.98 -1.99 -6.84
CA ILE A 65 -0.95 -2.99 -7.11
C ILE A 65 -1.45 -3.82 -8.28
N LYS A 66 -0.59 -4.00 -9.28
CA LYS A 66 -0.97 -4.63 -10.54
C LYS A 66 -1.69 -5.98 -10.36
N GLU A 67 -1.23 -6.79 -9.43
CA GLU A 67 -1.78 -8.13 -9.21
C GLU A 67 -3.00 -8.17 -8.28
N LYS A 68 -3.38 -7.01 -7.72
CA LYS A 68 -4.51 -6.94 -6.80
C LYS A 68 -5.66 -6.20 -7.44
N ASP A 69 -6.87 -6.66 -7.18
CA ASP A 69 -8.07 -6.00 -7.70
C ASP A 69 -8.50 -4.81 -6.86
N THR A 70 -7.93 -4.68 -5.68
CA THR A 70 -8.31 -3.64 -4.74
C THR A 70 -7.49 -2.37 -4.98
N VAL A 71 -8.17 -1.24 -4.92
CA VAL A 71 -7.56 0.09 -4.95
C VAL A 71 -7.89 0.75 -3.63
N THR A 72 -6.88 1.32 -2.97
CA THR A 72 -7.11 2.05 -1.73
C THR A 72 -6.92 3.54 -1.95
N ASN A 73 -7.48 4.34 -1.07
CA ASN A 73 -7.51 5.79 -1.24
C ASN A 73 -7.08 6.49 0.03
N GLY A 74 -6.42 7.63 -0.14
CA GLY A 74 -6.10 8.51 0.96
C GLY A 74 -6.51 9.93 0.59
N ARG A 75 -6.82 10.74 1.58
CA ARG A 75 -7.22 12.12 1.38
C ARG A 75 -6.71 12.98 2.53
N SER A 76 -6.05 14.08 2.19
CA SER A 76 -5.47 14.97 3.20
C SER A 76 -5.15 16.32 2.59
N SER A 77 -4.95 17.32 3.44
CA SER A 77 -4.43 18.61 3.00
C SER A 77 -2.96 18.49 2.57
N SER A 78 -2.29 17.42 2.95
CA SER A 78 -0.90 17.13 2.61
C SER A 78 -0.84 15.98 1.62
N LYS A 79 -0.11 16.17 0.52
CA LYS A 79 0.09 15.13 -0.49
C LYS A 79 0.76 13.91 0.14
N LYS A 80 1.77 14.14 0.98
CA LYS A 80 2.50 13.06 1.65
C LYS A 80 1.58 12.26 2.56
N ASP A 81 0.72 12.93 3.30
CA ASP A 81 -0.18 12.25 4.21
C ASP A 81 -1.26 11.46 3.46
N ALA A 82 -1.76 12.01 2.35
CA ALA A 82 -2.70 11.28 1.51
C ALA A 82 -2.08 9.99 1.00
N LYS A 83 -0.80 10.03 0.62
CA LYS A 83 -0.07 8.85 0.17
C LYS A 83 0.06 7.83 1.29
N LYS A 84 0.39 8.29 2.50
CA LYS A 84 0.51 7.40 3.66
C LYS A 84 -0.80 6.68 3.96
N GLN A 85 -1.91 7.42 3.90
CA GLN A 85 -3.22 6.82 4.16
C GLN A 85 -3.53 5.72 3.16
N ALA A 86 -3.33 6.00 1.87
CA ALA A 86 -3.59 5.02 0.82
C ALA A 86 -2.66 3.81 0.97
N ALA A 87 -1.39 4.05 1.29
CA ALA A 87 -0.41 2.98 1.47
C ALA A 87 -0.73 2.13 2.68
N TYR A 88 -1.14 2.76 3.78
CA TYR A 88 -1.47 2.02 4.99
C TYR A 88 -2.68 1.10 4.78
N ASP A 89 -3.70 1.61 4.09
CA ASP A 89 -4.88 0.81 3.79
C ASP A 89 -4.50 -0.37 2.89
N MET A 90 -3.63 -0.15 1.91
CA MET A 90 -3.18 -1.23 1.05
C MET A 90 -2.34 -2.24 1.85
N LEU A 91 -1.48 -1.76 2.74
CA LEU A 91 -0.66 -2.64 3.56
C LEU A 91 -1.53 -3.54 4.44
N THR A 92 -2.53 -2.97 5.11
CA THR A 92 -3.42 -3.76 5.93
C THR A 92 -4.21 -4.75 5.08
N PHE A 93 -4.61 -4.35 3.88
CA PHE A 93 -5.31 -5.24 2.97
C PHE A 93 -4.46 -6.47 2.61
N VAL A 94 -3.20 -6.26 2.21
CA VAL A 94 -2.35 -7.39 1.82
C VAL A 94 -1.99 -8.29 3.00
N LEU A 95 -1.92 -7.72 4.21
CA LEU A 95 -1.64 -8.51 5.40
C LEU A 95 -2.84 -9.35 5.84
N GLU A 96 -4.06 -8.89 5.54
CA GLU A 96 -5.28 -9.59 5.89
C GLU A 96 -5.78 -10.51 4.79
N GLU A 97 -5.23 -10.40 3.61
CA GLU A 97 -5.62 -11.21 2.47
C GLU A 97 -5.26 -12.67 2.69
N GLU A 98 -6.23 -13.54 2.53
CA GLU A 98 -6.01 -14.97 2.69
C GLU A 98 -6.14 -15.73 1.39
#